data_b2214ca967b230f86603bfe9ca8f70bd
#
_entry.id   b2214ca967b230f86603bfe9ca8f70bd
#
_cell.length_a   1.000
_cell.length_b   1.000
_cell.length_c   1.000
_cell.angle_alpha   90.00
_cell.angle_beta   90.00
_cell.angle_gamma   90.00
#
_symmetry.space_group_name_H-M   'P 1'
#
loop_
_entity.id
_entity.type
_entity.pdbx_description
1 polymer ?
#
loop_
_entity_poly.entity_id
_entity_poly.type
_entity_poly.pdbx_seq_one_letter_code
_entity_poly.pdbx_strand_id
1 'polypeptide(L)'
;MKCLPLLVLCLVSGIVSAVECDKKVFLTFDTGNMAVAEHVAQVLERQQVKATFFLANEKTSRGDYSLDDSWQSFWVKLSKQGHVFGSHTIDHTYLQKDIGANQVLVKSQFGPYAGKLREFSSKQFCSEIKAVDERFNKLTGQHLSPIWRAPGGKISDRLVLMGQNCGYKHIAWSESGFMGDELSSKTFPNEVLLKRALANLKDGDVTMAHLGIWSRKDAWAPAVLEPLIIGLKKKGFCFSTIDAERS
;
A
#
# COMPACT_ATOMS: atom_id res chain seq x y z
N MET A 1 -73.71 -5.59 0.28
CA MET A 1 -72.42 -5.90 -0.41
C MET A 1 -71.57 -4.65 -0.33
N LYS A 2 -70.53 -4.63 0.52
CA LYS A 2 -69.60 -3.50 0.66
C LYS A 2 -68.31 -3.84 -0.12
N CYS A 3 -68.06 -3.13 -1.22
CA CYS A 3 -66.81 -3.20 -1.95
C CYS A 3 -65.69 -2.51 -1.19
N LEU A 4 -64.61 -3.24 -0.88
CA LEU A 4 -63.39 -2.74 -0.26
C LEU A 4 -62.45 -2.29 -1.37
N PRO A 5 -61.86 -1.08 -1.38
CA PRO A 5 -60.90 -0.68 -2.39
C PRO A 5 -59.55 -1.34 -2.14
N LEU A 6 -58.99 -1.98 -3.18
CA LEU A 6 -57.66 -2.56 -3.18
C LEU A 6 -56.63 -1.44 -3.34
N LEU A 7 -55.85 -1.19 -2.28
CA LEU A 7 -54.76 -0.22 -2.31
C LEU A 7 -53.54 -0.87 -2.99
N VAL A 8 -53.23 -0.47 -4.21
CA VAL A 8 -52.05 -0.89 -4.94
C VAL A 8 -50.85 -0.07 -4.46
N LEU A 9 -49.98 -0.69 -3.70
CA LEU A 9 -48.71 -0.08 -3.22
C LEU A 9 -47.67 -0.18 -4.36
N CYS A 10 -47.46 0.91 -5.11
CA CYS A 10 -46.36 1.01 -6.07
C CYS A 10 -45.02 1.11 -5.35
N LEU A 11 -44.26 0.03 -5.31
CA LEU A 11 -42.85 0.02 -4.91
C LEU A 11 -42.03 0.69 -6.03
N VAL A 12 -41.65 1.95 -5.81
CA VAL A 12 -40.67 2.63 -6.66
C VAL A 12 -39.29 2.10 -6.27
N SER A 13 -38.80 1.13 -7.02
CA SER A 13 -37.41 0.66 -6.95
C SER A 13 -36.51 1.77 -7.49
N GLY A 14 -35.94 2.58 -6.61
CA GLY A 14 -34.90 3.52 -6.97
C GLY A 14 -33.69 2.78 -7.52
N ILE A 15 -33.44 2.89 -8.83
CA ILE A 15 -32.20 2.46 -9.44
C ILE A 15 -31.11 3.38 -8.89
N VAL A 16 -30.32 2.90 -7.90
CA VAL A 16 -29.08 3.54 -7.52
C VAL A 16 -28.13 3.35 -8.70
N SER A 17 -28.07 4.33 -9.58
CA SER A 17 -27.06 4.38 -10.63
C SER A 17 -25.71 4.45 -9.93
N ALA A 18 -24.88 3.42 -10.08
CA ALA A 18 -23.50 3.48 -9.70
C ALA A 18 -22.86 4.66 -10.45
N VAL A 19 -22.38 5.66 -9.72
CA VAL A 19 -21.65 6.78 -10.31
C VAL A 19 -20.45 6.17 -11.01
N GLU A 20 -20.45 6.22 -12.34
CA GLU A 20 -19.34 5.76 -13.16
C GLU A 20 -18.12 6.61 -12.79
N CYS A 21 -17.02 5.95 -12.48
CA CYS A 21 -15.83 6.60 -11.95
C CYS A 21 -14.88 6.98 -13.09
N ASP A 22 -14.86 8.24 -13.47
CA ASP A 22 -14.08 8.74 -14.61
C ASP A 22 -12.58 8.90 -14.28
N LYS A 23 -12.23 9.04 -13.01
CA LYS A 23 -10.84 9.27 -12.55
C LYS A 23 -10.51 8.37 -11.39
N LYS A 24 -9.43 7.60 -11.48
CA LYS A 24 -8.99 6.66 -10.44
C LYS A 24 -7.66 7.08 -9.85
N VAL A 25 -7.52 6.90 -8.55
CA VAL A 25 -6.25 6.97 -7.83
C VAL A 25 -6.09 5.69 -7.02
N PHE A 26 -4.87 5.15 -7.04
CA PHE A 26 -4.52 3.97 -6.27
C PHE A 26 -3.78 4.41 -5.00
N LEU A 27 -4.48 4.38 -3.86
CA LEU A 27 -3.83 4.63 -2.58
C LEU A 27 -2.98 3.43 -2.21
N THR A 28 -1.68 3.65 -1.97
CA THR A 28 -0.80 2.59 -1.53
C THR A 28 0.04 3.00 -0.33
N PHE A 29 0.31 2.02 0.53
CA PHE A 29 1.10 2.20 1.75
C PHE A 29 2.17 1.12 1.85
N ASP A 30 3.38 1.54 2.17
CA ASP A 30 4.45 0.64 2.60
C ASP A 30 4.43 0.52 4.12
N THR A 31 4.93 -0.56 4.71
CA THR A 31 4.82 -0.83 6.15
C THR A 31 5.41 0.28 7.03
N GLY A 32 6.71 0.55 6.93
CA GLY A 32 7.39 1.49 7.82
C GLY A 32 7.30 1.10 9.32
N ASN A 33 7.30 2.08 10.23
CA ASN A 33 7.30 1.83 11.68
C ASN A 33 5.93 1.56 12.30
N MET A 34 4.87 1.47 11.50
CA MET A 34 3.49 1.16 11.91
C MET A 34 2.86 2.13 12.93
N ALA A 35 3.48 3.25 13.25
CA ALA A 35 2.99 4.15 14.31
C ALA A 35 1.60 4.75 14.02
N VAL A 36 1.22 4.85 12.75
CA VAL A 36 -0.09 5.40 12.32
C VAL A 36 -0.98 4.35 11.64
N ALA A 37 -0.62 3.08 11.68
CA ALA A 37 -1.31 2.00 10.98
C ALA A 37 -2.80 1.91 11.35
N GLU A 38 -3.11 1.90 12.63
CA GLU A 38 -4.50 1.86 13.12
C GLU A 38 -5.31 3.09 12.67
N HIS A 39 -4.69 4.27 12.67
CA HIS A 39 -5.33 5.49 12.20
C HIS A 39 -5.63 5.42 10.70
N VAL A 40 -4.66 4.96 9.89
CA VAL A 40 -4.85 4.75 8.44
C VAL A 40 -6.01 3.79 8.19
N ALA A 41 -6.05 2.64 8.87
CA ALA A 41 -7.13 1.67 8.75
C ALA A 41 -8.51 2.27 9.08
N GLN A 42 -8.60 3.05 10.16
CA GLN A 42 -9.84 3.73 10.56
C GLN A 42 -10.30 4.77 9.53
N VAL A 43 -9.38 5.55 8.95
CA VAL A 43 -9.71 6.53 7.90
C VAL A 43 -10.23 5.81 6.66
N LEU A 44 -9.53 4.77 6.19
CA LEU A 44 -9.94 4.00 5.02
C LEU A 44 -11.34 3.38 5.20
N GLU A 45 -11.60 2.79 6.38
CA GLU A 45 -12.90 2.22 6.72
C GLU A 45 -14.00 3.29 6.73
N ARG A 46 -13.80 4.39 7.44
CA ARG A 46 -14.74 5.53 7.57
C ARG A 46 -15.04 6.18 6.24
N GLN A 47 -14.02 6.30 5.38
CA GLN A 47 -14.13 6.84 4.04
C GLN A 47 -14.58 5.82 2.99
N GLN A 48 -14.76 4.53 3.35
CA GLN A 48 -15.11 3.44 2.44
C GLN A 48 -14.15 3.33 1.24
N VAL A 49 -12.86 3.50 1.49
CA VAL A 49 -11.80 3.44 0.49
C VAL A 49 -10.97 2.18 0.70
N LYS A 50 -10.67 1.48 -0.40
CA LYS A 50 -9.72 0.37 -0.41
C LYS A 50 -8.34 0.86 -0.84
N ALA A 51 -7.31 0.23 -0.30
CA ALA A 51 -5.92 0.56 -0.58
C ALA A 51 -5.10 -0.71 -0.84
N THR A 52 -3.91 -0.53 -1.38
CA THR A 52 -2.92 -1.60 -1.55
C THR A 52 -1.77 -1.37 -0.56
N PHE A 53 -1.36 -2.43 0.11
CA PHE A 53 -0.28 -2.39 1.10
C PHE A 53 0.90 -3.24 0.64
N PHE A 54 2.10 -2.70 0.68
CA PHE A 54 3.34 -3.43 0.40
C PHE A 54 4.06 -3.72 1.71
N LEU A 55 4.20 -5.01 2.02
CA LEU A 55 4.59 -5.49 3.34
C LEU A 55 6.07 -5.88 3.37
N ALA A 56 6.77 -5.40 4.39
CA ALA A 56 8.07 -5.88 4.84
C ALA A 56 8.02 -6.14 6.36
N ASN A 57 8.91 -6.99 6.88
CA ASN A 57 8.98 -7.25 8.32
C ASN A 57 9.84 -6.21 9.03
N GLU A 58 9.33 -5.01 9.14
CA GLU A 58 10.03 -3.85 9.68
C GLU A 58 9.81 -3.70 11.19
N LYS A 59 10.82 -3.15 11.88
CA LYS A 59 10.70 -2.84 13.31
C LYS A 59 9.66 -1.74 13.51
N THR A 60 8.72 -1.99 14.42
CA THR A 60 7.64 -1.05 14.70
C THR A 60 7.95 -0.11 15.86
N SER A 61 7.14 0.94 16.00
CA SER A 61 7.18 1.86 17.13
C SER A 61 6.83 1.19 18.48
N ARG A 62 6.23 -0.01 18.46
CA ARG A 62 5.89 -0.81 19.63
C ARG A 62 7.06 -1.69 20.09
N GLY A 63 8.14 -1.79 19.30
CA GLY A 63 9.32 -2.61 19.58
C GLY A 63 9.29 -4.02 19.01
N ASP A 64 8.15 -4.46 18.48
CA ASP A 64 7.96 -5.68 17.71
C ASP A 64 8.23 -5.46 16.21
N TYR A 65 7.88 -6.44 15.36
CA TYR A 65 7.97 -6.31 13.91
C TYR A 65 6.58 -6.34 13.27
N SER A 66 6.43 -5.65 12.15
CA SER A 66 5.15 -5.44 11.44
C SER A 66 4.43 -6.71 11.01
N LEU A 67 5.14 -7.82 10.88
CA LEU A 67 4.58 -9.14 10.57
C LEU A 67 4.67 -10.12 11.76
N ASP A 68 4.86 -9.66 12.99
CA ASP A 68 4.74 -10.49 14.18
C ASP A 68 3.28 -10.84 14.50
N ASP A 69 3.08 -11.88 15.31
CA ASP A 69 1.75 -12.35 15.71
C ASP A 69 0.93 -11.26 16.44
N SER A 70 1.61 -10.27 17.05
CA SER A 70 0.99 -9.08 17.66
C SER A 70 0.19 -8.21 16.67
N TRP A 71 0.49 -8.30 15.36
CA TRP A 71 -0.21 -7.60 14.30
C TRP A 71 -1.23 -8.46 13.55
N GLN A 72 -1.43 -9.71 13.95
CA GLN A 72 -2.34 -10.63 13.28
C GLN A 72 -3.75 -10.06 13.13
N SER A 73 -4.34 -9.55 14.21
CA SER A 73 -5.71 -9.00 14.19
C SER A 73 -5.85 -7.81 13.24
N PHE A 74 -4.82 -6.97 13.14
CA PHE A 74 -4.76 -5.84 12.23
C PHE A 74 -4.79 -6.28 10.76
N TRP A 75 -3.90 -7.22 10.38
CA TRP A 75 -3.84 -7.71 9.00
C TRP A 75 -5.07 -8.53 8.61
N VAL A 76 -5.60 -9.36 9.52
CA VAL A 76 -6.88 -10.09 9.31
C VAL A 76 -8.03 -9.12 9.09
N LYS A 77 -8.12 -8.03 9.86
CA LYS A 77 -9.16 -7.01 9.67
C LYS A 77 -9.08 -6.40 8.28
N LEU A 78 -7.91 -5.91 7.87
CA LEU A 78 -7.72 -5.26 6.57
C LEU A 78 -7.98 -6.22 5.40
N SER A 79 -7.54 -7.49 5.50
CA SER A 79 -7.79 -8.49 4.46
C SER A 79 -9.28 -8.77 4.28
N LYS A 80 -10.04 -8.90 5.39
CA LYS A 80 -11.51 -9.07 5.36
C LYS A 80 -12.23 -7.83 4.81
N GLN A 81 -11.65 -6.65 4.94
CA GLN A 81 -12.19 -5.43 4.39
C GLN A 81 -11.94 -5.27 2.88
N GLY A 82 -11.22 -6.21 2.23
CA GLY A 82 -10.96 -6.21 0.78
C GLY A 82 -9.86 -5.26 0.34
N HIS A 83 -8.89 -4.99 1.22
CA HIS A 83 -7.62 -4.39 0.81
C HIS A 83 -6.75 -5.42 0.10
N VAL A 84 -5.82 -4.94 -0.75
CA VAL A 84 -4.87 -5.77 -1.49
C VAL A 84 -3.49 -5.66 -0.84
N PHE A 85 -2.72 -6.75 -0.89
CA PHE A 85 -1.40 -6.83 -0.27
C PHE A 85 -0.38 -7.34 -1.27
N GLY A 86 0.80 -6.72 -1.28
CA GLY A 86 1.95 -7.10 -2.07
C GLY A 86 3.21 -7.19 -1.21
N SER A 87 4.30 -7.70 -1.78
CA SER A 87 5.58 -7.80 -1.07
C SER A 87 6.40 -6.52 -1.19
N HIS A 88 7.06 -6.13 -0.08
CA HIS A 88 8.09 -5.10 -0.05
C HIS A 88 9.45 -5.67 0.33
N THR A 89 9.67 -6.97 0.06
CA THR A 89 10.77 -7.83 0.54
C THR A 89 10.76 -8.00 2.07
N ILE A 90 11.06 -9.23 2.53
CA ILE A 90 10.89 -9.53 3.96
C ILE A 90 11.77 -8.66 4.86
N ASP A 91 13.01 -8.44 4.49
CA ASP A 91 14.00 -7.70 5.27
C ASP A 91 14.15 -6.23 4.82
N HIS A 92 13.17 -5.69 4.07
CA HIS A 92 13.21 -4.35 3.47
C HIS A 92 14.56 -4.10 2.77
N THR A 93 14.82 -4.92 1.73
CA THR A 93 16.13 -5.07 1.09
C THR A 93 16.33 -4.10 -0.07
N TYR A 94 17.27 -3.17 0.08
CA TYR A 94 17.61 -2.18 -0.94
C TYR A 94 18.55 -2.73 -2.01
N LEU A 95 18.25 -2.51 -3.28
CA LEU A 95 19.21 -2.64 -4.34
C LEU A 95 20.36 -1.63 -4.18
N GLN A 96 21.60 -2.08 -4.33
CA GLN A 96 22.76 -1.21 -4.39
C GLN A 96 23.27 -1.07 -5.83
N LYS A 97 23.45 -2.18 -6.53
CA LYS A 97 23.84 -2.23 -7.95
C LYS A 97 23.66 -3.62 -8.54
N ASP A 98 23.64 -3.70 -9.84
CA ASP A 98 23.79 -4.95 -10.57
C ASP A 98 25.25 -5.42 -10.52
N ILE A 99 25.46 -6.75 -10.43
CA ILE A 99 26.78 -7.39 -10.44
C ILE A 99 26.79 -8.60 -11.36
N GLY A 100 27.92 -8.77 -12.08
CA GLY A 100 28.06 -9.86 -13.04
C GLY A 100 26.89 -9.92 -14.04
N ALA A 101 26.60 -11.11 -14.53
CA ALA A 101 25.54 -11.32 -15.53
C ALA A 101 24.13 -11.47 -14.89
N ASN A 102 24.03 -12.12 -13.72
CA ASN A 102 22.76 -12.63 -13.18
C ASN A 102 22.57 -12.38 -11.67
N GLN A 103 23.31 -11.43 -11.10
CA GLN A 103 23.25 -11.13 -9.67
C GLN A 103 23.07 -9.63 -9.41
N VAL A 104 22.59 -9.32 -8.22
CA VAL A 104 22.50 -7.96 -7.71
C VAL A 104 23.15 -7.86 -6.34
N LEU A 105 23.83 -6.74 -6.05
CA LEU A 105 24.29 -6.40 -4.72
C LEU A 105 23.16 -5.69 -4.00
N VAL A 106 22.85 -6.16 -2.81
CA VAL A 106 21.75 -5.62 -1.99
C VAL A 106 22.20 -5.34 -0.56
N LYS A 107 21.42 -4.54 0.16
CA LYS A 107 21.60 -4.27 1.58
C LYS A 107 20.26 -4.35 2.30
N SER A 108 20.10 -5.34 3.15
CA SER A 108 18.90 -5.48 3.98
C SER A 108 18.91 -4.46 5.12
N GLN A 109 17.76 -3.89 5.42
CA GLN A 109 17.60 -2.95 6.52
C GLN A 109 17.30 -3.67 7.84
N PHE A 110 16.56 -4.76 7.77
CA PHE A 110 16.16 -5.57 8.92
C PHE A 110 16.61 -7.02 8.78
N GLY A 111 16.20 -7.86 9.71
CA GLY A 111 16.51 -9.28 9.71
C GLY A 111 17.95 -9.60 10.14
N PRO A 112 18.36 -10.88 10.00
CA PRO A 112 19.64 -11.36 10.51
C PRO A 112 20.87 -10.76 9.80
N TYR A 113 20.64 -10.17 8.63
CA TYR A 113 21.70 -9.55 7.82
C TYR A 113 21.55 -8.02 7.73
N ALA A 114 20.86 -7.41 8.69
CA ALA A 114 20.66 -5.95 8.73
C ALA A 114 21.99 -5.19 8.57
N GLY A 115 22.00 -4.23 7.64
CA GLY A 115 23.17 -3.39 7.36
C GLY A 115 24.28 -4.05 6.54
N LYS A 116 24.21 -5.36 6.26
CA LYS A 116 25.25 -6.08 5.49
C LYS A 116 24.96 -6.06 4.00
N LEU A 117 26.01 -5.93 3.21
CA LEU A 117 25.96 -6.14 1.76
C LEU A 117 25.92 -7.64 1.46
N ARG A 118 25.06 -8.04 0.57
CA ARG A 118 24.91 -9.44 0.12
C ARG A 118 24.69 -9.48 -1.40
N GLU A 119 25.15 -10.55 -2.01
CA GLU A 119 24.89 -10.84 -3.41
C GLU A 119 23.66 -11.73 -3.51
N PHE A 120 22.70 -11.33 -4.34
CA PHE A 120 21.50 -12.11 -4.60
C PHE A 120 21.48 -12.61 -6.03
N SER A 121 21.29 -13.89 -6.18
CA SER A 121 20.77 -14.53 -7.39
C SER A 121 19.26 -14.36 -7.47
N SER A 122 18.65 -14.65 -8.63
CA SER A 122 17.20 -14.66 -8.80
C SER A 122 16.49 -15.53 -7.75
N LYS A 123 17.06 -16.71 -7.41
CA LYS A 123 16.49 -17.59 -6.39
C LYS A 123 16.44 -16.94 -5.01
N GLN A 124 17.51 -16.26 -4.61
CA GLN A 124 17.56 -15.58 -3.30
C GLN A 124 16.61 -14.38 -3.25
N PHE A 125 16.51 -13.64 -4.36
CA PHE A 125 15.55 -12.55 -4.45
C PHE A 125 14.09 -13.06 -4.41
N CYS A 126 13.81 -14.17 -5.11
CA CYS A 126 12.50 -14.83 -4.99
C CYS A 126 12.16 -15.23 -3.56
N SER A 127 13.16 -15.74 -2.81
CA SER A 127 12.94 -16.10 -1.41
C SER A 127 12.58 -14.88 -0.55
N GLU A 128 13.19 -13.73 -0.78
CA GLU A 128 12.86 -12.47 -0.08
C GLU A 128 11.42 -12.01 -0.35
N ILE A 129 10.96 -12.12 -1.59
CA ILE A 129 9.58 -11.75 -1.94
C ILE A 129 8.59 -12.74 -1.33
N LYS A 130 8.83 -14.05 -1.50
CA LYS A 130 7.91 -15.11 -1.07
C LYS A 130 7.82 -15.26 0.44
N ALA A 131 8.89 -14.96 1.17
CA ALA A 131 8.88 -15.01 2.62
C ALA A 131 7.84 -14.05 3.24
N VAL A 132 7.53 -12.93 2.56
CA VAL A 132 6.42 -12.05 2.98
C VAL A 132 5.08 -12.74 2.81
N ASP A 133 4.85 -13.40 1.67
CA ASP A 133 3.62 -14.14 1.41
C ASP A 133 3.41 -15.28 2.42
N GLU A 134 4.46 -16.05 2.68
CA GLU A 134 4.43 -17.14 3.67
C GLU A 134 4.07 -16.61 5.07
N ARG A 135 4.69 -15.50 5.46
CA ARG A 135 4.41 -14.88 6.76
C ARG A 135 3.01 -14.29 6.84
N PHE A 136 2.57 -13.60 5.79
CA PHE A 136 1.21 -13.05 5.71
C PHE A 136 0.16 -14.15 5.71
N ASN A 137 0.39 -15.23 4.96
CA ASN A 137 -0.50 -16.40 4.96
C ASN A 137 -0.61 -17.04 6.35
N LYS A 138 0.50 -17.18 7.08
CA LYS A 138 0.48 -17.68 8.46
C LYS A 138 -0.37 -16.78 9.37
N LEU A 139 -0.34 -15.47 9.20
CA LEU A 139 -1.09 -14.51 10.03
C LEU A 139 -2.59 -14.48 9.68
N THR A 140 -2.92 -14.55 8.37
CA THR A 140 -4.27 -14.23 7.89
C THR A 140 -5.03 -15.39 7.26
N GLY A 141 -4.32 -16.44 6.87
CA GLY A 141 -4.84 -17.54 6.04
C GLY A 141 -5.02 -17.14 4.56
N GLN A 142 -4.56 -15.97 4.15
CA GLN A 142 -4.66 -15.48 2.77
C GLN A 142 -3.28 -15.28 2.16
N HIS A 143 -3.19 -15.32 0.83
CA HIS A 143 -1.98 -15.03 0.08
C HIS A 143 -1.94 -13.58 -0.39
N LEU A 144 -0.73 -13.06 -0.61
CA LEU A 144 -0.52 -11.79 -1.28
C LEU A 144 -0.96 -11.87 -2.75
N SER A 145 -1.37 -10.74 -3.31
CA SER A 145 -1.40 -10.58 -4.75
C SER A 145 0.03 -10.69 -5.30
N PRO A 146 0.24 -11.23 -6.52
CA PRO A 146 1.57 -11.43 -7.10
C PRO A 146 2.19 -10.11 -7.58
N ILE A 147 2.23 -9.13 -6.70
CA ILE A 147 2.84 -7.81 -6.89
C ILE A 147 3.90 -7.55 -5.82
N TRP A 148 4.90 -6.76 -6.17
CA TRP A 148 5.93 -6.33 -5.24
C TRP A 148 6.38 -4.90 -5.50
N ARG A 149 6.94 -4.25 -4.50
CA ARG A 149 7.54 -2.91 -4.60
C ARG A 149 8.97 -2.95 -4.09
N ALA A 150 9.86 -2.28 -4.80
CA ALA A 150 11.26 -2.18 -4.39
C ALA A 150 11.41 -1.17 -3.24
N PRO A 151 12.06 -1.55 -2.11
CA PRO A 151 12.36 -0.64 -1.02
C PRO A 151 13.10 0.61 -1.49
N GLY A 152 12.60 1.79 -1.05
CA GLY A 152 13.12 3.10 -1.43
C GLY A 152 13.07 3.40 -2.94
N GLY A 153 12.27 2.66 -3.71
CA GLY A 153 12.18 2.80 -5.17
C GLY A 153 13.48 2.43 -5.92
N LYS A 154 14.43 1.76 -5.26
CA LYS A 154 15.72 1.39 -5.86
C LYS A 154 15.58 0.15 -6.71
N ILE A 155 15.55 0.35 -8.02
CA ILE A 155 15.37 -0.71 -9.02
C ILE A 155 16.47 -0.69 -10.09
N SER A 156 16.59 -1.81 -10.78
CA SER A 156 17.21 -1.95 -12.10
C SER A 156 16.34 -2.87 -12.95
N ASP A 157 16.54 -2.85 -14.27
CA ASP A 157 15.82 -3.76 -15.18
C ASP A 157 16.05 -5.21 -14.78
N ARG A 158 17.25 -5.54 -14.31
CA ARG A 158 17.58 -6.88 -13.81
C ARG A 158 16.76 -7.25 -12.60
N LEU A 159 16.65 -6.37 -11.61
CA LEU A 159 15.88 -6.66 -10.40
C LEU A 159 14.40 -6.83 -10.72
N VAL A 160 13.85 -6.01 -11.62
CA VAL A 160 12.48 -6.14 -12.11
C VAL A 160 12.28 -7.49 -12.80
N LEU A 161 13.20 -7.89 -13.70
CA LEU A 161 13.16 -9.20 -14.36
C LEU A 161 13.24 -10.36 -13.36
N MET A 162 14.08 -10.24 -12.31
CA MET A 162 14.12 -11.23 -11.23
C MET A 162 12.77 -11.39 -10.55
N GLY A 163 12.07 -10.28 -10.26
CA GLY A 163 10.73 -10.30 -9.70
C GLY A 163 9.72 -10.98 -10.63
N GLN A 164 9.74 -10.65 -11.92
CA GLN A 164 8.89 -11.27 -12.94
C GLN A 164 9.12 -12.79 -13.03
N ASN A 165 10.37 -13.23 -13.01
CA ASN A 165 10.73 -14.65 -13.02
C ASN A 165 10.27 -15.39 -11.76
N CYS A 166 9.99 -14.67 -10.66
CA CYS A 166 9.36 -15.21 -9.45
C CYS A 166 7.84 -15.27 -9.54
N GLY A 167 7.25 -14.72 -10.61
CA GLY A 167 5.80 -14.56 -10.78
C GLY A 167 5.23 -13.32 -10.13
N TYR A 168 6.05 -12.31 -9.79
CA TYR A 168 5.62 -11.06 -9.16
C TYR A 168 5.87 -9.86 -10.07
N LYS A 169 4.85 -9.02 -10.24
CA LYS A 169 4.93 -7.77 -11.00
C LYS A 169 5.42 -6.63 -10.11
N HIS A 170 6.41 -5.87 -10.57
CA HIS A 170 6.87 -4.68 -9.86
C HIS A 170 5.86 -3.54 -10.00
N ILE A 171 5.52 -2.89 -8.88
CA ILE A 171 4.65 -1.73 -8.82
C ILE A 171 5.42 -0.56 -8.20
N ALA A 172 5.71 0.45 -9.01
CA ALA A 172 6.24 1.72 -8.55
C ALA A 172 5.11 2.67 -8.10
N TRP A 173 5.45 3.87 -7.71
CA TRP A 173 4.51 4.99 -7.56
C TRP A 173 4.72 5.99 -8.70
N SER A 174 3.68 6.77 -8.98
CA SER A 174 3.73 7.84 -9.97
C SER A 174 4.59 9.01 -9.47
N GLU A 175 5.10 9.84 -10.37
CA GLU A 175 5.86 11.03 -10.00
C GLU A 175 5.08 11.95 -9.06
N SER A 176 3.79 12.21 -9.35
CA SER A 176 2.87 12.95 -8.48
C SER A 176 2.39 12.15 -7.27
N GLY A 177 2.61 10.85 -7.28
CA GLY A 177 2.14 9.92 -6.23
C GLY A 177 3.01 9.85 -4.98
N PHE A 178 4.22 10.43 -4.99
CA PHE A 178 5.05 10.50 -3.79
C PHE A 178 4.45 11.49 -2.77
N MET A 179 3.91 10.98 -1.69
CA MET A 179 3.17 11.80 -0.70
C MET A 179 4.09 12.62 0.20
N GLY A 180 5.37 12.27 0.29
CA GLY A 180 6.39 13.02 1.05
C GLY A 180 6.30 12.87 2.55
N ASP A 181 5.67 11.82 3.04
CA ASP A 181 5.49 11.53 4.46
C ASP A 181 6.80 11.24 5.21
N GLU A 182 7.88 10.94 4.47
CA GLU A 182 9.24 10.75 5.01
C GLU A 182 10.11 12.02 4.97
N LEU A 183 9.63 13.09 4.30
CA LEU A 183 10.37 14.34 4.20
C LEU A 183 10.32 15.11 5.52
N SER A 184 11.35 15.95 5.76
CA SER A 184 11.40 16.80 6.93
C SER A 184 10.17 17.73 7.01
N SER A 185 9.43 17.67 8.10
CA SER A 185 8.29 18.55 8.35
C SER A 185 8.64 20.03 8.42
N LYS A 186 9.87 20.35 8.77
CA LYS A 186 10.39 21.73 8.77
C LYS A 186 10.40 22.33 7.37
N THR A 187 10.75 21.51 6.36
CA THR A 187 10.83 21.98 4.96
C THR A 187 9.53 21.70 4.20
N PHE A 188 8.85 20.63 4.53
CA PHE A 188 7.62 20.17 3.91
C PHE A 188 6.53 19.94 4.97
N PRO A 189 5.89 21.00 5.50
CA PRO A 189 4.76 20.88 6.40
C PRO A 189 3.61 20.05 5.79
N ASN A 190 2.80 19.41 6.64
CA ASN A 190 1.70 18.55 6.17
C ASN A 190 0.69 19.29 5.27
N GLU A 191 0.41 20.56 5.53
CA GLU A 191 -0.44 21.40 4.70
C GLU A 191 0.11 21.63 3.29
N VAL A 192 1.43 21.76 3.16
CA VAL A 192 2.12 21.90 1.85
C VAL A 192 2.02 20.58 1.09
N LEU A 193 2.24 19.45 1.77
CA LEU A 193 2.12 18.13 1.16
C LEU A 193 0.69 17.85 0.69
N LEU A 194 -0.33 18.17 1.51
CA LEU A 194 -1.73 18.05 1.14
C LEU A 194 -2.07 18.91 -0.09
N LYS A 195 -1.69 20.18 -0.07
CA LYS A 195 -1.93 21.09 -1.19
C LYS A 195 -1.29 20.58 -2.49
N ARG A 196 -0.03 20.11 -2.41
CA ARG A 196 0.69 19.54 -3.55
C ARG A 196 -0.01 18.30 -4.09
N ALA A 197 -0.40 17.36 -3.25
CA ALA A 197 -1.09 16.15 -3.65
C ALA A 197 -2.43 16.46 -4.33
N LEU A 198 -3.25 17.34 -3.73
CA LEU A 198 -4.53 17.75 -4.30
C LEU A 198 -4.38 18.51 -5.63
N ALA A 199 -3.26 19.21 -5.87
CA ALA A 199 -3.03 19.94 -7.11
C ALA A 199 -2.53 19.04 -8.25
N ASN A 200 -1.73 18.03 -7.94
CA ASN A 200 -0.93 17.33 -8.95
C ASN A 200 -1.39 15.90 -9.27
N LEU A 201 -2.14 15.26 -8.36
CA LEU A 201 -2.63 13.90 -8.63
C LEU A 201 -3.59 13.88 -9.80
N LYS A 202 -3.39 12.88 -10.67
CA LYS A 202 -4.11 12.67 -11.93
C LYS A 202 -4.77 11.30 -11.95
N ASP A 203 -5.61 11.07 -12.94
CA ASP A 203 -6.17 9.75 -13.22
C ASP A 203 -5.08 8.72 -13.48
N GLY A 204 -5.22 7.55 -12.86
CA GLY A 204 -4.26 6.45 -12.94
C GLY A 204 -3.08 6.54 -11.98
N ASP A 205 -2.92 7.63 -11.21
CA ASP A 205 -1.79 7.78 -10.31
C ASP A 205 -1.79 6.76 -9.17
N VAL A 206 -0.62 6.20 -8.92
CA VAL A 206 -0.30 5.34 -7.78
C VAL A 206 0.39 6.18 -6.72
N THR A 207 -0.23 6.33 -5.55
CA THR A 207 0.40 7.06 -4.44
C THR A 207 1.33 6.16 -3.63
N MET A 208 2.24 6.74 -2.86
CA MET A 208 3.06 6.05 -1.88
C MET A 208 3.17 6.88 -0.62
N ALA A 209 2.82 6.27 0.50
CA ALA A 209 3.05 6.73 1.86
C ALA A 209 3.33 5.50 2.75
N HIS A 210 3.65 5.72 4.03
CA HIS A 210 3.96 4.64 4.96
C HIS A 210 2.91 4.56 6.08
N LEU A 211 2.82 3.39 6.71
CA LEU A 211 2.03 3.20 7.93
C LEU A 211 2.73 3.79 9.18
N GLY A 212 3.61 4.73 8.94
CA GLY A 212 4.43 5.46 9.89
C GLY A 212 5.91 5.44 9.51
N ILE A 213 6.63 6.49 9.81
CA ILE A 213 8.04 6.67 9.44
C ILE A 213 8.84 7.25 10.60
N TRP A 214 10.12 6.85 10.75
CA TRP A 214 10.99 7.30 11.85
C TRP A 214 11.50 8.74 11.67
N SER A 215 11.66 9.17 10.42
CA SER A 215 12.26 10.46 10.09
C SER A 215 11.38 11.67 10.40
N ARG A 216 10.07 11.47 10.63
CA ARG A 216 9.09 12.54 10.77
C ARG A 216 8.33 12.45 12.10
N LYS A 217 8.33 13.55 12.88
CA LYS A 217 7.65 13.60 14.19
C LYS A 217 6.18 13.97 14.08
N ASP A 218 5.82 14.91 13.18
CA ASP A 218 4.43 15.29 12.87
C ASP A 218 3.88 14.31 11.82
N ALA A 219 3.22 13.28 12.27
CA ALA A 219 2.76 12.19 11.42
C ALA A 219 1.88 12.69 10.25
N TRP A 220 2.21 12.23 9.05
CA TRP A 220 1.52 12.63 7.83
C TRP A 220 0.07 12.14 7.80
N ALA A 221 -0.18 10.86 8.07
CA ALA A 221 -1.51 10.27 7.91
C ALA A 221 -2.59 10.96 8.75
N PRO A 222 -2.40 11.30 10.04
CA PRO A 222 -3.42 12.01 10.81
C PRO A 222 -3.78 13.38 10.26
N ALA A 223 -2.82 14.08 9.64
CA ALA A 223 -3.04 15.43 9.15
C ALA A 223 -3.49 15.48 7.69
N VAL A 224 -3.10 14.52 6.87
CA VAL A 224 -3.22 14.61 5.40
C VAL A 224 -4.17 13.58 4.81
N LEU A 225 -4.17 12.34 5.28
CA LEU A 225 -4.84 11.24 4.58
C LEU A 225 -6.35 11.49 4.40
N GLU A 226 -7.07 11.81 5.46
CA GLU A 226 -8.52 12.00 5.36
C GLU A 226 -8.90 13.25 4.56
N PRO A 227 -8.29 14.43 4.79
CA PRO A 227 -8.48 15.61 3.94
C PRO A 227 -8.14 15.35 2.46
N LEU A 228 -7.10 14.56 2.16
CA LEU A 228 -6.74 14.17 0.80
C LEU A 228 -7.85 13.34 0.14
N ILE A 229 -8.32 12.30 0.81
CA ILE A 229 -9.41 11.45 0.30
C ILE A 229 -10.66 12.29 0.04
N ILE A 230 -11.06 13.14 0.98
CA ILE A 230 -12.24 13.99 0.83
C ILE A 230 -12.05 14.98 -0.33
N GLY A 231 -10.88 15.59 -0.43
CA GLY A 231 -10.56 16.55 -1.48
C GLY A 231 -10.55 15.91 -2.88
N LEU A 232 -10.00 14.71 -3.01
CA LEU A 232 -10.00 13.96 -4.27
C LEU A 232 -11.42 13.51 -4.66
N LYS A 233 -12.23 13.01 -3.71
CA LYS A 233 -13.66 12.68 -3.97
C LYS A 233 -14.43 13.89 -4.48
N LYS A 234 -14.23 15.09 -3.90
CA LYS A 234 -14.85 16.34 -4.37
C LYS A 234 -14.42 16.73 -5.79
N LYS A 235 -13.26 16.24 -6.26
CA LYS A 235 -12.75 16.44 -7.61
C LYS A 235 -13.18 15.33 -8.60
N GLY A 236 -14.04 14.41 -8.17
CA GLY A 236 -14.56 13.31 -8.98
C GLY A 236 -13.64 12.10 -9.06
N PHE A 237 -12.65 11.97 -8.15
CA PHE A 237 -11.83 10.77 -8.09
C PHE A 237 -12.50 9.67 -7.28
N CYS A 238 -12.30 8.43 -7.75
CA CYS A 238 -12.53 7.21 -7.01
C CYS A 238 -11.20 6.56 -6.63
N PHE A 239 -11.27 5.61 -5.72
CA PHE A 239 -10.12 4.87 -5.24
C PHE A 239 -10.25 3.40 -5.63
N SER A 240 -9.15 2.83 -6.11
CA SER A 240 -9.09 1.42 -6.49
C SER A 240 -7.85 0.76 -5.90
N THR A 241 -7.85 -0.56 -5.83
CA THR A 241 -6.69 -1.36 -5.46
C THR A 241 -5.92 -1.77 -6.70
N ILE A 242 -4.61 -2.03 -6.52
CA ILE A 242 -3.76 -2.59 -7.56
C ILE A 242 -3.81 -4.11 -7.42
N ASP A 243 -4.21 -4.79 -8.49
CA ASP A 243 -4.09 -6.24 -8.62
C ASP A 243 -3.21 -6.59 -9.84
N ALA A 244 -2.75 -7.85 -9.90
CA ALA A 244 -1.81 -8.28 -10.94
C ALA A 244 -2.42 -8.30 -12.34
N GLU A 245 -3.74 -8.34 -12.46
CA GLU A 245 -4.44 -8.46 -13.75
C GLU A 245 -4.68 -7.09 -14.42
N ARG A 246 -4.70 -6.01 -13.62
CA ARG A 246 -5.12 -4.67 -14.07
C ARG A 246 -4.00 -3.67 -14.28
N SER A 247 -2.77 -4.09 -14.07
CA SER A 247 -1.62 -3.16 -14.14
C SER A 247 -0.67 -3.48 -15.27
#